data_7090fb7a1b944999eee9739c80c2d715
#
_entry.id   7090fb7a1b944999eee9739c80c2d715
#
_cell.length_a   1.000
_cell.length_b   1.000
_cell.length_c   1.000
_cell.angle_alpha   90.00
_cell.angle_beta   90.00
_cell.angle_gamma   90.00
#
_symmetry.space_group_name_H-M   'P 1'
#
loop_
_entity.id
_entity.type
_entity.pdbx_description
1 polymer ?
#
loop_
_entity_poly.entity_id
_entity_poly.type
_entity_poly.pdbx_seq_one_letter_code
_entity_poly.pdbx_strand_id
1 'polypeptide(L)'
;MDALILQVNHLSKSFGTHEVLTDIDFTVDKGDVISIIGASGSGKSTLLRCLNLLETPTSGEILYHGENILRRGVNQAKYRSRVGMVFQSFNLFNNMTVLENCVSGQVKVLKRDKETAHAHAMEYLERVGMAPYINARPRQISGGQKQRVAIARAMAMDPEVLLFDEPTSALDPEMVGEVLSVMRDLAQSGMTMLVVTHEMAFARDVSRRVVYMNGGVICEQGTPEQLFSDPQKQETRDFLSRFRG
;
A
#
# COMPACT_ATOMS: atom_id res chain seq x y z
N MET A 1 20.12 10.18 9.42
CA MET A 1 19.42 10.32 8.13
C MET A 1 18.74 8.99 7.88
N ASP A 2 17.42 8.99 7.77
CA ASP A 2 16.67 7.78 7.45
C ASP A 2 17.08 7.33 6.05
N ALA A 3 17.24 6.01 5.82
CA ALA A 3 17.75 5.50 4.56
C ALA A 3 16.66 5.61 3.50
N LEU A 4 16.92 6.32 2.41
CA LEU A 4 16.04 6.45 1.24
C LEU A 4 15.83 5.06 0.60
N ILE A 5 14.57 4.61 0.54
CA ILE A 5 14.20 3.31 -0.05
C ILE A 5 13.67 3.47 -1.48
N LEU A 6 12.72 4.38 -1.68
CA LEU A 6 12.14 4.65 -3.00
C LEU A 6 12.32 6.13 -3.37
N GLN A 7 12.66 6.36 -4.63
CA GLN A 7 12.68 7.68 -5.23
C GLN A 7 12.01 7.62 -6.59
N VAL A 8 11.12 8.53 -6.83
CA VAL A 8 10.38 8.69 -8.09
C VAL A 8 10.79 10.02 -8.70
N ASN A 9 11.23 10.00 -9.95
CA ASN A 9 11.69 11.19 -10.65
C ASN A 9 10.90 11.33 -11.95
N HIS A 10 10.20 12.46 -12.09
CA HIS A 10 9.48 12.86 -13.31
C HIS A 10 8.57 11.77 -13.88
N LEU A 11 7.90 11.01 -12.98
CA LEU A 11 7.06 9.88 -13.37
C LEU A 11 5.78 10.36 -14.03
N SER A 12 5.54 9.88 -15.26
CA SER A 12 4.28 10.10 -15.96
C SER A 12 3.68 8.79 -16.43
N LYS A 13 2.34 8.71 -16.48
CA LYS A 13 1.59 7.56 -16.97
C LYS A 13 0.40 7.98 -17.80
N SER A 14 0.34 7.46 -19.03
CA SER A 14 -0.82 7.60 -19.91
C SER A 14 -1.38 6.25 -20.30
N PHE A 15 -2.68 6.19 -20.51
CA PHE A 15 -3.40 5.06 -21.12
C PHE A 15 -3.99 5.54 -22.46
N GLY A 16 -3.34 5.17 -23.55
CA GLY A 16 -3.63 5.73 -24.86
C GLY A 16 -3.36 7.25 -24.85
N THR A 17 -4.38 8.06 -25.14
CA THR A 17 -4.29 9.53 -25.13
C THR A 17 -4.63 10.16 -23.78
N HIS A 18 -5.09 9.37 -22.81
CA HIS A 18 -5.48 9.86 -21.50
C HIS A 18 -4.29 9.84 -20.53
N GLU A 19 -3.82 11.02 -20.15
CA GLU A 19 -2.77 11.20 -19.15
C GLU A 19 -3.36 11.10 -17.75
N VAL A 20 -2.83 10.20 -16.92
CA VAL A 20 -3.31 9.91 -15.56
C VAL A 20 -2.34 10.37 -14.50
N LEU A 21 -1.04 10.32 -14.78
CA LEU A 21 0.02 10.86 -13.92
C LEU A 21 0.91 11.77 -14.77
N THR A 22 1.21 12.94 -14.24
CA THR A 22 2.00 13.98 -14.90
C THR A 22 3.10 14.45 -13.96
N ASP A 23 4.36 14.19 -14.34
CA ASP A 23 5.54 14.73 -13.68
C ASP A 23 5.56 14.57 -12.16
N ILE A 24 5.43 13.33 -11.69
CA ILE A 24 5.42 13.00 -10.25
C ILE A 24 6.85 12.86 -9.75
N ASP A 25 7.20 13.68 -8.75
CA ASP A 25 8.42 13.59 -7.96
C ASP A 25 8.08 13.23 -6.51
N PHE A 26 8.76 12.20 -5.97
CA PHE A 26 8.35 11.66 -4.69
C PHE A 26 9.45 10.77 -4.08
N THR A 27 9.60 10.80 -2.77
CA THR A 27 10.58 9.96 -2.03
C THR A 27 9.92 9.21 -0.90
N VAL A 28 10.50 8.07 -0.52
CA VAL A 28 10.09 7.26 0.63
C VAL A 28 11.32 6.87 1.41
N ASP A 29 11.39 7.30 2.67
CA ASP A 29 12.43 6.90 3.60
C ASP A 29 12.00 5.67 4.43
N LYS A 30 12.96 4.95 4.98
CA LYS A 30 12.69 3.80 5.86
C LYS A 30 11.90 4.25 7.09
N GLY A 31 10.80 3.53 7.36
CA GLY A 31 9.91 3.84 8.49
C GLY A 31 8.90 4.95 8.20
N ASP A 32 8.86 5.48 6.96
CA ASP A 32 7.84 6.43 6.57
C ASP A 32 6.46 5.76 6.52
N VAL A 33 5.47 6.44 7.08
CA VAL A 33 4.06 6.19 6.83
C VAL A 33 3.51 7.37 6.04
N ILE A 34 3.19 7.14 4.77
CA ILE A 34 2.74 8.19 3.85
C ILE A 34 1.30 7.89 3.44
N SER A 35 0.37 8.78 3.79
CA SER A 35 -0.98 8.72 3.26
C SER A 35 -1.11 9.54 1.99
N ILE A 36 -1.71 8.93 0.96
CA ILE A 36 -2.01 9.57 -0.32
C ILE A 36 -3.52 9.79 -0.38
N ILE A 37 -3.96 11.03 -0.37
CA ILE A 37 -5.37 11.44 -0.40
C ILE A 37 -5.68 12.21 -1.68
N GLY A 38 -6.95 12.32 -2.03
CA GLY A 38 -7.42 13.05 -3.22
C GLY A 38 -8.73 12.48 -3.76
N ALA A 39 -9.34 13.17 -4.69
CA ALA A 39 -10.59 12.79 -5.32
C ALA A 39 -10.45 11.45 -6.09
N SER A 40 -11.56 10.76 -6.34
CA SER A 40 -11.58 9.61 -7.23
C SER A 40 -11.08 10.02 -8.62
N GLY A 41 -10.28 9.16 -9.26
CA GLY A 41 -9.68 9.45 -10.56
C GLY A 41 -8.46 10.39 -10.55
N SER A 42 -7.96 10.83 -9.38
CA SER A 42 -6.77 11.70 -9.32
C SER A 42 -5.42 11.00 -9.54
N GLY A 43 -5.40 9.69 -9.85
CA GLY A 43 -4.18 8.95 -10.18
C GLY A 43 -3.55 8.15 -9.03
N LYS A 44 -4.08 8.21 -7.80
CA LYS A 44 -3.51 7.58 -6.60
C LYS A 44 -3.19 6.08 -6.76
N SER A 45 -4.19 5.28 -7.15
CA SER A 45 -4.01 3.83 -7.38
C SER A 45 -3.05 3.55 -8.54
N THR A 46 -3.06 4.39 -9.57
CA THR A 46 -2.13 4.28 -10.71
C THR A 46 -0.69 4.52 -10.24
N LEU A 47 -0.46 5.50 -9.36
CA LEU A 47 0.85 5.74 -8.76
C LEU A 47 1.34 4.49 -7.98
N LEU A 48 0.53 3.94 -7.08
CA LEU A 48 0.89 2.73 -6.36
C LEU A 48 1.18 1.54 -7.28
N ARG A 49 0.39 1.38 -8.34
CA ARG A 49 0.59 0.30 -9.32
C ARG A 49 1.87 0.49 -10.14
N CYS A 50 2.25 1.72 -10.45
CA CYS A 50 3.55 2.01 -11.05
C CYS A 50 4.69 1.69 -10.08
N LEU A 51 4.58 2.06 -8.80
CA LEU A 51 5.56 1.74 -7.76
C LEU A 51 5.73 0.23 -7.56
N ASN A 52 4.67 -0.56 -7.72
CA ASN A 52 4.74 -2.03 -7.65
C ASN A 52 5.06 -2.71 -8.99
N LEU A 53 5.26 -1.96 -10.07
CA LEU A 53 5.45 -2.47 -11.45
C LEU A 53 4.25 -3.30 -11.98
N LEU A 54 3.05 -3.12 -11.44
CA LEU A 54 1.82 -3.65 -12.03
C LEU A 54 1.40 -2.84 -13.26
N GLU A 55 1.75 -1.55 -13.27
CA GLU A 55 1.67 -0.67 -14.42
C GLU A 55 3.08 -0.18 -14.77
N THR A 56 3.40 -0.16 -16.07
CA THR A 56 4.66 0.42 -16.53
C THR A 56 4.44 1.92 -16.76
N PRO A 57 5.24 2.80 -16.15
CA PRO A 57 5.21 4.24 -16.45
C PRO A 57 5.43 4.52 -17.93
N THR A 58 4.90 5.63 -18.43
CA THR A 58 5.15 6.10 -19.79
C THR A 58 6.51 6.78 -19.89
N SER A 59 6.90 7.52 -18.84
CA SER A 59 8.21 8.16 -18.71
C SER A 59 8.60 8.34 -17.25
N GLY A 60 9.83 8.78 -17.00
CA GLY A 60 10.39 8.99 -15.68
C GLY A 60 11.13 7.76 -15.15
N GLU A 61 11.51 7.82 -13.89
CA GLU A 61 12.30 6.79 -13.22
C GLU A 61 11.71 6.42 -11.86
N ILE A 62 11.88 5.16 -11.48
CA ILE A 62 11.64 4.67 -10.11
C ILE A 62 12.93 4.03 -9.64
N LEU A 63 13.52 4.59 -8.59
CA LEU A 63 14.73 4.08 -7.98
C LEU A 63 14.37 3.34 -6.68
N TYR A 64 14.86 2.14 -6.52
CA TYR A 64 14.78 1.35 -5.30
C TYR A 64 16.19 1.12 -4.80
N HIS A 65 16.53 1.64 -3.60
CA HIS A 65 17.89 1.70 -3.08
C HIS A 65 18.91 2.31 -4.09
N GLY A 66 18.47 3.33 -4.85
CA GLY A 66 19.29 3.99 -5.87
C GLY A 66 19.36 3.25 -7.20
N GLU A 67 18.82 2.05 -7.34
CA GLU A 67 18.78 1.29 -8.58
C GLU A 67 17.47 1.51 -9.35
N ASN A 68 17.55 1.89 -10.62
CA ASN A 68 16.36 2.08 -11.45
C ASN A 68 15.71 0.73 -11.80
N ILE A 69 14.51 0.52 -11.23
CA ILE A 69 13.75 -0.73 -11.37
C ILE A 69 13.02 -0.89 -12.71
N LEU A 70 13.01 0.15 -13.55
CA LEU A 70 12.41 0.10 -14.89
C LEU A 70 13.39 -0.41 -15.95
N ARG A 71 14.67 -0.61 -15.59
CA ARG A 71 15.70 -1.11 -16.51
C ARG A 71 15.44 -2.55 -16.92
N ARG A 72 15.86 -2.87 -18.15
CA ARG A 72 15.81 -4.23 -18.69
C ARG A 72 16.64 -5.18 -17.80
N GLY A 73 16.08 -6.37 -17.47
CA GLY A 73 16.77 -7.38 -16.67
C GLY A 73 16.49 -7.34 -15.16
N VAL A 74 15.75 -6.35 -14.67
CA VAL A 74 15.31 -6.33 -13.27
C VAL A 74 14.38 -7.50 -12.99
N ASN A 75 14.68 -8.25 -11.93
CA ASN A 75 13.81 -9.33 -11.47
C ASN A 75 12.59 -8.77 -10.74
N GLN A 76 11.50 -8.55 -11.49
CA GLN A 76 10.27 -7.97 -10.95
C GLN A 76 9.64 -8.81 -9.83
N ALA A 77 9.76 -10.15 -9.86
CA ALA A 77 9.24 -11.00 -8.79
C ALA A 77 9.99 -10.76 -7.47
N LYS A 78 11.33 -10.63 -7.55
CA LYS A 78 12.16 -10.28 -6.39
C LYS A 78 11.84 -8.88 -5.89
N TYR A 79 11.69 -7.91 -6.78
CA TYR A 79 11.29 -6.54 -6.40
C TYR A 79 9.92 -6.53 -5.70
N ARG A 80 8.89 -7.15 -6.30
CA ARG A 80 7.54 -7.22 -5.72
C ARG A 80 7.47 -7.98 -4.41
N SER A 81 8.43 -8.86 -4.10
CA SER A 81 8.51 -9.46 -2.77
C SER A 81 9.01 -8.50 -1.71
N ARG A 82 9.77 -7.45 -2.10
CA ARG A 82 10.27 -6.41 -1.20
C ARG A 82 9.34 -5.20 -1.10
N VAL A 83 8.60 -4.91 -2.17
CA VAL A 83 7.58 -3.85 -2.22
C VAL A 83 6.22 -4.54 -2.39
N GLY A 84 5.64 -4.94 -1.26
CA GLY A 84 4.37 -5.65 -1.20
C GLY A 84 3.19 -4.74 -1.52
N MET A 85 2.07 -5.33 -1.97
CA MET A 85 0.84 -4.58 -2.24
C MET A 85 -0.38 -5.28 -1.67
N VAL A 86 -1.21 -4.49 -0.98
CA VAL A 86 -2.52 -4.87 -0.44
C VAL A 86 -3.58 -4.11 -1.22
N PHE A 87 -4.50 -4.84 -1.83
CA PHE A 87 -5.50 -4.31 -2.76
C PHE A 87 -6.85 -4.07 -2.08
N GLN A 88 -7.63 -3.18 -2.63
CA GLN A 88 -9.03 -2.94 -2.25
C GLN A 88 -9.88 -4.22 -2.34
N SER A 89 -9.68 -5.05 -3.36
CA SER A 89 -10.46 -6.28 -3.62
C SER A 89 -9.86 -7.54 -2.99
N PHE A 90 -8.97 -7.41 -2.00
CA PHE A 90 -8.29 -8.49 -1.26
C PHE A 90 -7.37 -9.38 -2.12
N ASN A 91 -7.79 -9.75 -3.31
CA ASN A 91 -7.08 -10.59 -4.30
C ASN A 91 -6.53 -11.90 -3.71
N LEU A 92 -7.30 -12.55 -2.82
CA LEU A 92 -6.96 -13.86 -2.29
C LEU A 92 -7.21 -14.96 -3.32
N PHE A 93 -6.37 -15.99 -3.28
CA PHE A 93 -6.56 -17.19 -4.10
C PHE A 93 -7.73 -18.00 -3.55
N ASN A 94 -8.88 -18.00 -4.26
CA ASN A 94 -10.12 -18.62 -3.81
C ASN A 94 -10.07 -20.15 -3.69
N ASN A 95 -9.15 -20.79 -4.40
CA ASN A 95 -8.90 -22.24 -4.36
C ASN A 95 -7.93 -22.66 -3.24
N MET A 96 -7.38 -21.72 -2.50
CA MET A 96 -6.45 -21.92 -1.38
C MET A 96 -7.11 -21.58 -0.05
N THR A 97 -6.67 -22.20 1.02
CA THR A 97 -7.02 -21.83 2.40
C THR A 97 -6.36 -20.49 2.79
N VAL A 98 -6.74 -19.95 3.93
CA VAL A 98 -6.10 -18.76 4.55
C VAL A 98 -4.59 -18.98 4.69
N LEU A 99 -4.19 -20.11 5.26
CA LEU A 99 -2.78 -20.45 5.46
C LEU A 99 -2.04 -20.62 4.13
N GLU A 100 -2.61 -21.37 3.18
CA GLU A 100 -2.01 -21.58 1.86
C GLU A 100 -1.81 -20.27 1.10
N ASN A 101 -2.71 -19.28 1.24
CA ASN A 101 -2.54 -17.95 0.68
C ASN A 101 -1.26 -17.27 1.19
N CYS A 102 -0.94 -17.42 2.50
CA CYS A 102 0.24 -16.81 3.11
C CYS A 102 1.53 -17.61 2.84
N VAL A 103 1.45 -18.92 2.66
CA VAL A 103 2.60 -19.81 2.40
C VAL A 103 3.05 -19.76 0.94
N SER A 104 2.09 -19.70 0.00
CA SER A 104 2.35 -19.89 -1.44
C SER A 104 3.43 -18.97 -2.01
N GLY A 105 3.38 -17.68 -1.67
CA GLY A 105 4.38 -16.69 -2.14
C GLY A 105 5.79 -16.99 -1.63
N GLN A 106 5.90 -17.32 -0.36
CA GLN A 106 7.18 -17.64 0.29
C GLN A 106 7.88 -18.83 -0.37
N VAL A 107 7.14 -19.91 -0.64
CA VAL A 107 7.71 -21.12 -1.27
C VAL A 107 8.03 -20.86 -2.74
N LYS A 108 7.11 -20.22 -3.49
CA LYS A 108 7.27 -20.06 -4.95
C LYS A 108 8.27 -18.98 -5.34
N VAL A 109 8.30 -17.85 -4.62
CA VAL A 109 9.13 -16.69 -4.95
C VAL A 109 10.40 -16.64 -4.12
N LEU A 110 10.29 -16.74 -2.79
CA LEU A 110 11.45 -16.67 -1.88
C LEU A 110 12.19 -17.98 -1.76
N LYS A 111 11.64 -19.10 -2.29
CA LYS A 111 12.22 -20.43 -2.22
C LYS A 111 12.42 -20.95 -0.79
N ARG A 112 11.65 -20.44 0.17
CA ARG A 112 11.64 -20.98 1.53
C ARG A 112 11.15 -22.42 1.52
N ASP A 113 11.71 -23.24 2.39
CA ASP A 113 11.15 -24.55 2.65
C ASP A 113 9.74 -24.44 3.25
N LYS A 114 8.94 -25.49 3.13
CA LYS A 114 7.53 -25.45 3.51
C LYS A 114 7.32 -25.30 5.01
N GLU A 115 8.17 -25.86 5.83
CA GLU A 115 8.06 -25.82 7.29
C GLU A 115 8.32 -24.39 7.80
N THR A 116 9.42 -23.78 7.36
CA THR A 116 9.73 -22.37 7.66
C THR A 116 8.65 -21.43 7.13
N ALA A 117 8.17 -21.63 5.89
CA ALA A 117 7.12 -20.79 5.31
C ALA A 117 5.80 -20.93 6.07
N HIS A 118 5.48 -22.11 6.58
CA HIS A 118 4.29 -22.36 7.39
C HIS A 118 4.39 -21.66 8.75
N ALA A 119 5.49 -21.85 9.49
CA ALA A 119 5.70 -21.20 10.79
C ALA A 119 5.65 -19.68 10.67
N HIS A 120 6.27 -19.12 9.65
CA HIS A 120 6.28 -17.68 9.37
C HIS A 120 4.89 -17.15 8.98
N ALA A 121 4.13 -17.88 8.17
CA ALA A 121 2.76 -17.53 7.84
C ALA A 121 1.86 -17.53 9.09
N MET A 122 2.03 -18.50 9.99
CA MET A 122 1.28 -18.58 11.25
C MET A 122 1.54 -17.36 12.13
N GLU A 123 2.80 -16.91 12.26
CA GLU A 123 3.14 -15.71 13.01
C GLU A 123 2.32 -14.48 12.56
N TYR A 124 2.27 -14.21 11.26
CA TYR A 124 1.50 -13.08 10.74
C TYR A 124 -0.02 -13.28 10.82
N LEU A 125 -0.50 -14.51 10.65
CA LEU A 125 -1.93 -14.82 10.82
C LEU A 125 -2.38 -14.65 12.28
N GLU A 126 -1.53 -14.96 13.25
CA GLU A 126 -1.76 -14.67 14.67
C GLU A 126 -1.82 -13.17 14.93
N ARG A 127 -0.85 -12.40 14.44
CA ARG A 127 -0.81 -10.94 14.59
C ARG A 127 -2.07 -10.23 14.07
N VAL A 128 -2.66 -10.73 12.98
CA VAL A 128 -3.89 -10.16 12.42
C VAL A 128 -5.18 -10.85 12.94
N GLY A 129 -5.08 -11.74 13.95
CA GLY A 129 -6.22 -12.43 14.56
C GLY A 129 -6.89 -13.46 13.65
N MET A 130 -6.14 -14.04 12.69
CA MET A 130 -6.68 -15.00 11.72
C MET A 130 -6.23 -16.45 11.96
N ALA A 131 -5.49 -16.73 13.02
CA ALA A 131 -5.08 -18.09 13.40
C ALA A 131 -6.24 -19.10 13.54
N PRO A 132 -7.43 -18.75 14.09
CA PRO A 132 -8.55 -19.68 14.16
C PRO A 132 -9.13 -20.07 12.78
N TYR A 133 -8.81 -19.33 11.72
CA TYR A 133 -9.40 -19.47 10.37
C TYR A 133 -8.44 -20.05 9.34
N ILE A 134 -7.29 -20.61 9.73
CA ILE A 134 -6.21 -21.05 8.83
C ILE A 134 -6.67 -22.06 7.77
N ASN A 135 -7.63 -22.91 8.11
CA ASN A 135 -8.21 -23.91 7.22
C ASN A 135 -9.40 -23.41 6.40
N ALA A 136 -9.91 -22.21 6.70
CA ALA A 136 -11.02 -21.62 5.95
C ALA A 136 -10.56 -21.17 4.56
N ARG A 137 -11.48 -21.17 3.60
CA ARG A 137 -11.29 -20.56 2.28
C ARG A 137 -11.84 -19.15 2.25
N PRO A 138 -11.38 -18.27 1.33
CA PRO A 138 -11.84 -16.88 1.26
C PRO A 138 -13.36 -16.69 1.25
N ARG A 139 -14.11 -17.59 0.62
CA ARG A 139 -15.59 -17.54 0.60
C ARG A 139 -16.28 -17.80 1.97
N GLN A 140 -15.54 -18.29 2.95
CA GLN A 140 -16.04 -18.67 4.28
C GLN A 140 -15.75 -17.60 5.36
N ILE A 141 -15.10 -16.52 4.99
CA ILE A 141 -14.68 -15.45 5.90
C ILE A 141 -15.22 -14.09 5.42
N SER A 142 -15.40 -13.15 6.37
CA SER A 142 -15.92 -11.81 6.12
C SER A 142 -14.97 -10.94 5.28
N GLY A 143 -15.43 -9.79 4.81
CA GLY A 143 -14.63 -8.80 4.08
C GLY A 143 -13.41 -8.32 4.89
N GLY A 144 -13.63 -7.93 6.16
CA GLY A 144 -12.54 -7.50 7.05
C GLY A 144 -11.54 -8.63 7.34
N GLN A 145 -12.02 -9.87 7.50
CA GLN A 145 -11.16 -11.04 7.65
C GLN A 145 -10.33 -11.30 6.39
N LYS A 146 -10.93 -11.18 5.19
CA LYS A 146 -10.19 -11.29 3.92
C LYS A 146 -9.08 -10.25 3.82
N GLN A 147 -9.36 -9.02 4.23
CA GLN A 147 -8.37 -7.93 4.18
C GLN A 147 -7.23 -8.19 5.17
N ARG A 148 -7.52 -8.65 6.38
CA ARG A 148 -6.49 -9.03 7.35
C ARG A 148 -5.62 -10.18 6.84
N VAL A 149 -6.20 -11.17 6.17
CA VAL A 149 -5.44 -12.24 5.49
C VAL A 149 -4.58 -11.69 4.35
N ALA A 150 -5.09 -10.72 3.56
CA ALA A 150 -4.32 -10.09 2.49
C ALA A 150 -3.10 -9.32 3.05
N ILE A 151 -3.27 -8.65 4.20
CA ILE A 151 -2.16 -8.00 4.92
C ILE A 151 -1.15 -9.05 5.41
N ALA A 152 -1.59 -10.10 6.10
CA ALA A 152 -0.72 -11.19 6.57
C ALA A 152 0.05 -11.85 5.42
N ARG A 153 -0.60 -12.10 4.27
CA ARG A 153 0.03 -12.64 3.06
C ARG A 153 1.13 -11.73 2.53
N ALA A 154 0.89 -10.41 2.53
CA ALA A 154 1.89 -9.45 2.08
C ALA A 154 3.08 -9.38 3.06
N MET A 155 2.79 -9.36 4.37
CA MET A 155 3.80 -9.36 5.43
C MET A 155 4.66 -10.62 5.45
N ALA A 156 4.10 -11.80 5.15
CA ALA A 156 4.81 -13.07 5.10
C ALA A 156 5.92 -13.13 4.02
N MET A 157 5.97 -12.16 3.12
CA MET A 157 7.05 -12.01 2.14
C MET A 157 8.25 -11.21 2.67
N ASP A 158 8.23 -10.72 3.92
CA ASP A 158 9.20 -9.80 4.53
C ASP A 158 9.47 -8.57 3.66
N PRO A 159 8.43 -7.80 3.34
CA PRO A 159 8.58 -6.62 2.52
C PRO A 159 9.31 -5.50 3.28
N GLU A 160 10.03 -4.65 2.56
CA GLU A 160 10.60 -3.40 3.10
C GLU A 160 9.58 -2.26 3.02
N VAL A 161 8.66 -2.33 2.05
CA VAL A 161 7.59 -1.34 1.84
C VAL A 161 6.28 -2.07 1.60
N LEU A 162 5.20 -1.60 2.23
CA LEU A 162 3.84 -2.02 1.95
C LEU A 162 3.04 -0.89 1.29
N LEU A 163 2.47 -1.19 0.15
CA LEU A 163 1.56 -0.31 -0.58
C LEU A 163 0.12 -0.76 -0.30
N PHE A 164 -0.73 0.15 0.16
CA PHE A 164 -2.14 -0.10 0.43
C PHE A 164 -3.01 0.72 -0.54
N ASP A 165 -3.73 0.04 -1.42
CA ASP A 165 -4.65 0.66 -2.39
C ASP A 165 -6.08 0.59 -1.85
N GLU A 166 -6.51 1.64 -1.14
CA GLU A 166 -7.85 1.78 -0.53
C GLU A 166 -8.29 0.54 0.29
N PRO A 167 -7.54 0.14 1.33
CA PRO A 167 -7.73 -1.15 1.99
C PRO A 167 -9.06 -1.31 2.73
N THR A 168 -9.82 -0.24 2.94
CA THR A 168 -11.10 -0.25 3.66
C THR A 168 -12.32 0.00 2.76
N SER A 169 -12.11 0.46 1.51
CA SER A 169 -13.21 0.91 0.64
C SER A 169 -14.20 -0.19 0.22
N ALA A 170 -13.81 -1.47 0.31
CA ALA A 170 -14.68 -2.62 -0.01
C ALA A 170 -15.27 -3.28 1.25
N LEU A 171 -15.21 -2.61 2.41
CA LEU A 171 -15.63 -3.16 3.70
C LEU A 171 -16.91 -2.48 4.21
N ASP A 172 -17.69 -3.24 4.95
CA ASP A 172 -18.75 -2.66 5.76
C ASP A 172 -18.16 -1.79 6.87
N PRO A 173 -18.82 -0.68 7.28
CA PRO A 173 -18.28 0.27 8.27
C PRO A 173 -17.86 -0.38 9.60
N GLU A 174 -18.56 -1.42 10.03
CA GLU A 174 -18.25 -2.16 11.27
C GLU A 174 -16.89 -2.89 11.20
N MET A 175 -16.42 -3.24 9.98
CA MET A 175 -15.17 -3.98 9.77
C MET A 175 -13.96 -3.07 9.53
N VAL A 176 -14.19 -1.79 9.23
CA VAL A 176 -13.12 -0.81 8.93
C VAL A 176 -12.17 -0.66 10.10
N GLY A 177 -12.72 -0.55 11.33
CA GLY A 177 -11.95 -0.36 12.55
C GLY A 177 -10.89 -1.44 12.81
N GLU A 178 -11.24 -2.71 12.57
CA GLU A 178 -10.34 -3.85 12.76
C GLU A 178 -9.14 -3.81 11.80
N VAL A 179 -9.38 -3.45 10.53
CA VAL A 179 -8.33 -3.34 9.51
C VAL A 179 -7.42 -2.15 9.81
N LEU A 180 -8.00 -1.00 10.17
CA LEU A 180 -7.21 0.18 10.56
C LEU A 180 -6.39 -0.06 11.83
N SER A 181 -6.87 -0.87 12.78
CA SER A 181 -6.08 -1.27 13.95
C SER A 181 -4.83 -2.04 13.55
N VAL A 182 -4.96 -3.06 12.70
CA VAL A 182 -3.80 -3.81 12.18
C VAL A 182 -2.82 -2.88 11.47
N MET A 183 -3.29 -1.91 10.68
CA MET A 183 -2.43 -0.96 9.99
C MET A 183 -1.72 0.00 10.95
N ARG A 184 -2.36 0.40 12.08
CA ARG A 184 -1.71 1.19 13.14
C ARG A 184 -0.59 0.40 13.81
N ASP A 185 -0.83 -0.88 14.11
CA ASP A 185 0.18 -1.77 14.71
C ASP A 185 1.41 -1.93 13.79
N LEU A 186 1.19 -2.05 12.47
CA LEU A 186 2.26 -2.07 11.48
C LEU A 186 3.06 -0.76 11.46
N ALA A 187 2.38 0.39 11.49
CA ALA A 187 3.02 1.70 11.56
C ALA A 187 3.89 1.84 12.83
N GLN A 188 3.35 1.44 13.98
CA GLN A 188 4.07 1.48 15.26
C GLN A 188 5.27 0.54 15.30
N SER A 189 5.23 -0.58 14.55
CA SER A 189 6.36 -1.51 14.40
C SER A 189 7.48 -0.98 13.48
N GLY A 190 7.31 0.23 12.90
CA GLY A 190 8.29 0.84 12.00
C GLY A 190 8.22 0.35 10.55
N MET A 191 7.11 -0.28 10.14
CA MET A 191 6.89 -0.68 8.75
C MET A 191 6.77 0.56 7.85
N THR A 192 7.53 0.57 6.75
CA THR A 192 7.39 1.60 5.72
C THR A 192 6.12 1.37 4.92
N MET A 193 5.23 2.36 4.89
CA MET A 193 3.92 2.20 4.25
C MET A 193 3.54 3.40 3.39
N LEU A 194 2.96 3.12 2.22
CA LEU A 194 2.23 4.09 1.41
C LEU A 194 0.77 3.66 1.37
N VAL A 195 -0.14 4.54 1.80
CA VAL A 195 -1.55 4.20 1.98
C VAL A 195 -2.42 5.16 1.19
N VAL A 196 -3.02 4.70 0.11
CA VAL A 196 -4.14 5.41 -0.53
C VAL A 196 -5.37 5.17 0.32
N THR A 197 -5.97 6.23 0.85
CA THR A 197 -7.09 6.12 1.79
C THR A 197 -8.06 7.29 1.71
N HIS A 198 -9.31 7.02 2.08
CA HIS A 198 -10.35 8.00 2.36
C HIS A 198 -10.59 8.18 3.87
N GLU A 199 -9.88 7.44 4.70
CA GLU A 199 -9.94 7.51 6.16
C GLU A 199 -9.08 8.68 6.68
N MET A 200 -9.66 9.89 6.71
CA MET A 200 -8.91 11.11 7.04
C MET A 200 -8.38 11.11 8.47
N ALA A 201 -9.11 10.51 9.42
CA ALA A 201 -8.64 10.35 10.80
C ALA A 201 -7.40 9.46 10.86
N PHE A 202 -7.39 8.33 10.13
CA PHE A 202 -6.22 7.47 10.03
C PHE A 202 -5.03 8.21 9.41
N ALA A 203 -5.24 8.92 8.28
CA ALA A 203 -4.19 9.69 7.62
C ALA A 203 -3.58 10.74 8.54
N ARG A 204 -4.40 11.44 9.34
CA ARG A 204 -3.94 12.44 10.29
C ARG A 204 -3.16 11.84 11.46
N ASP A 205 -3.66 10.72 12.03
CA ASP A 205 -3.17 10.20 13.31
C ASP A 205 -1.94 9.28 13.16
N VAL A 206 -1.76 8.68 11.98
CA VAL A 206 -0.75 7.62 11.78
C VAL A 206 0.36 8.03 10.82
N SER A 207 0.08 8.96 9.89
CA SER A 207 1.07 9.30 8.87
C SER A 207 2.15 10.25 9.38
N ARG A 208 3.37 10.04 8.90
CA ARG A 208 4.47 11.00 9.03
C ARG A 208 4.37 12.11 7.99
N ARG A 209 3.81 11.77 6.80
CA ARG A 209 3.59 12.69 5.69
C ARG A 209 2.27 12.37 4.98
N VAL A 210 1.59 13.40 4.54
CA VAL A 210 0.38 13.29 3.72
C VAL A 210 0.65 13.95 2.37
N VAL A 211 0.22 13.28 1.30
CA VAL A 211 0.34 13.73 -0.09
C VAL A 211 -1.07 13.90 -0.64
N TYR A 212 -1.42 15.10 -1.05
CA TYR A 212 -2.67 15.38 -1.75
C TYR A 212 -2.45 15.36 -3.26
N MET A 213 -3.15 14.46 -3.94
CA MET A 213 -3.15 14.35 -5.40
C MET A 213 -4.43 14.91 -6.01
N ASN A 214 -4.28 15.70 -7.06
CA ASN A 214 -5.39 16.25 -7.84
C ASN A 214 -4.99 16.32 -9.33
N GLY A 215 -5.87 15.84 -10.23
CA GLY A 215 -5.63 15.92 -11.67
C GLY A 215 -4.33 15.29 -12.15
N GLY A 216 -3.90 14.20 -11.54
CA GLY A 216 -2.70 13.46 -11.95
C GLY A 216 -1.37 14.02 -11.42
N VAL A 217 -1.38 15.07 -10.59
CA VAL A 217 -0.17 15.67 -10.01
C VAL A 217 -0.21 15.64 -8.48
N ILE A 218 0.96 15.72 -7.84
CA ILE A 218 1.05 16.02 -6.42
C ILE A 218 0.81 17.53 -6.25
N CYS A 219 -0.38 17.86 -5.78
CA CYS A 219 -0.77 19.26 -5.60
C CYS A 219 -0.12 19.85 -4.35
N GLU A 220 -0.15 19.11 -3.24
CA GLU A 220 0.44 19.54 -1.97
C GLU A 220 0.89 18.35 -1.15
N GLN A 221 1.97 18.51 -0.38
CA GLN A 221 2.43 17.51 0.57
C GLN A 221 3.04 18.18 1.80
N GLY A 222 2.93 17.52 2.94
CA GLY A 222 3.44 18.03 4.20
C GLY A 222 3.18 17.09 5.37
N THR A 223 3.45 17.54 6.58
CA THR A 223 3.02 16.80 7.78
C THR A 223 1.50 16.78 7.87
N PRO A 224 0.90 15.82 8.58
CA PRO A 224 -0.55 15.82 8.81
C PRO A 224 -1.05 17.14 9.39
N GLU A 225 -0.33 17.73 10.34
CA GLU A 225 -0.70 19.00 10.95
C GLU A 225 -0.76 20.14 9.92
N GLN A 226 0.27 20.26 9.06
CA GLN A 226 0.30 21.26 7.99
C GLN A 226 -0.87 21.07 7.03
N LEU A 227 -1.05 19.85 6.51
CA LEU A 227 -2.02 19.59 5.45
C LEU A 227 -3.48 19.70 5.93
N PHE A 228 -3.79 19.19 7.15
CA PHE A 228 -5.17 19.18 7.65
C PHE A 228 -5.56 20.48 8.36
N SER A 229 -4.61 21.20 8.98
CA SER A 229 -4.92 22.42 9.75
C SER A 229 -4.68 23.71 8.97
N ASP A 230 -3.62 23.76 8.16
CA ASP A 230 -3.23 24.96 7.40
C ASP A 230 -2.79 24.64 5.96
N PRO A 231 -3.68 24.03 5.13
CA PRO A 231 -3.36 23.73 3.73
C PRO A 231 -3.10 25.02 2.93
N GLN A 232 -2.01 25.04 2.19
CA GLN A 232 -1.54 26.23 1.45
C GLN A 232 -2.23 26.39 0.09
N LYS A 233 -2.66 25.27 -0.53
CA LYS A 233 -3.32 25.27 -1.83
C LYS A 233 -4.84 25.37 -1.67
N GLN A 234 -5.50 26.13 -2.55
CA GLN A 234 -6.96 26.27 -2.53
C GLN A 234 -7.64 24.93 -2.81
N GLU A 235 -7.12 24.16 -3.75
CA GLU A 235 -7.62 22.82 -4.11
C GLU A 235 -7.60 21.85 -2.93
N THR A 236 -6.56 21.94 -2.09
CA THR A 236 -6.45 21.13 -0.86
C THR A 236 -7.51 21.55 0.16
N ARG A 237 -7.72 22.87 0.34
CA ARG A 237 -8.77 23.42 1.24
C ARG A 237 -10.16 22.96 0.80
N ASP A 238 -10.46 23.06 -0.49
CA ASP A 238 -11.75 22.69 -1.07
C ASP A 238 -12.01 21.18 -0.94
N PHE A 239 -10.97 20.36 -1.12
CA PHE A 239 -11.06 18.91 -0.91
C PHE A 239 -11.33 18.58 0.56
N LEU A 240 -10.53 19.12 1.48
CA LEU A 240 -10.62 18.82 2.91
C LEU A 240 -11.87 19.38 3.57
N SER A 241 -12.45 20.47 3.04
CA SER A 241 -13.70 21.04 3.56
C SER A 241 -14.86 20.05 3.56
N ARG A 242 -14.86 19.08 2.63
CA ARG A 242 -15.88 18.02 2.52
C ARG A 242 -15.82 16.99 3.65
N PHE A 243 -14.73 16.97 4.41
CA PHE A 243 -14.48 16.04 5.53
C PHE A 243 -14.46 16.74 6.89
N ARG A 244 -14.70 18.07 6.92
CA ARG A 244 -14.91 18.85 8.13
C ARG A 244 -16.41 18.88 8.43
N GLY A 245 -16.92 17.75 8.92
CA GLY A 245 -18.29 17.62 9.43
C GLY A 245 -18.28 17.28 10.90
#